data_7a9907d98ba976c2da3886ddbaa27ab2
#
_entry.id   7a9907d98ba976c2da3886ddbaa27ab2
#
_cell.length_a   1.000
_cell.length_b   1.000
_cell.length_c   1.000
_cell.angle_alpha   90.00
_cell.angle_beta   90.00
_cell.angle_gamma   90.00
#
_symmetry.space_group_name_H-M   'P 1'
#
loop_
_entity.id
_entity.type
_entity.pdbx_description
1 polymer ?
#
loop_
_entity_poly.entity_id
_entity_poly.type
_entity_poly.pdbx_seq_one_letter_code
_entity_poly.pdbx_strand_id
1 'polypeptide(L)'
;MIPEPTPDAGNLADAAWNRRPRRTPVYDHDVSLSVIEAITGTELAGLRTGDRSDREEFFRRYTRFFRDYGYDTVTFEALISSVLPGNGALYFDRPGSLKSRADFEAYPWQELADRFFERYSVDFELLAEHMPPGMKAVGGPGNGVFECVQDIVGYDELCYIRADDPDL
;
A
#
# COMPACT_ATOMS: atom_id res chain seq x y z
N MET A 1 -22.96 23.32 -14.80
CA MET A 1 -22.38 23.19 -13.45
C MET A 1 -22.22 21.71 -13.21
N ILE A 2 -20.98 21.22 -13.08
CA ILE A 2 -20.74 19.82 -12.71
C ILE A 2 -21.11 19.71 -11.24
N PRO A 3 -22.00 18.80 -10.83
CA PRO A 3 -22.34 18.62 -9.41
C PRO A 3 -21.07 18.33 -8.61
N GLU A 4 -20.98 18.87 -7.39
CA GLU A 4 -19.90 18.47 -6.48
C GLU A 4 -19.89 16.94 -6.32
N PRO A 5 -18.70 16.32 -6.35
CA PRO A 5 -18.61 14.88 -6.14
C PRO A 5 -19.24 14.50 -4.81
N THR A 6 -20.15 13.53 -4.84
CA THR A 6 -20.76 12.96 -3.62
C THR A 6 -20.21 11.54 -3.46
N PRO A 7 -19.09 11.36 -2.78
CA PRO A 7 -18.50 10.04 -2.58
C PRO A 7 -19.47 9.13 -1.83
N ASP A 8 -19.57 7.88 -2.28
CA ASP A 8 -20.36 6.84 -1.62
C ASP A 8 -19.64 5.49 -1.78
N ALA A 9 -18.87 5.10 -0.77
CA ALA A 9 -18.17 3.82 -0.75
C ALA A 9 -19.12 2.61 -0.91
N GLY A 10 -20.41 2.78 -0.67
CA GLY A 10 -21.44 1.78 -0.94
C GLY A 10 -21.51 1.39 -2.41
N ASN A 11 -21.20 2.30 -3.34
CA ASN A 11 -21.18 1.98 -4.76
C ASN A 11 -20.12 0.92 -5.09
N LEU A 12 -18.91 1.05 -4.51
CA LEU A 12 -17.85 0.06 -4.71
C LEU A 12 -18.21 -1.26 -4.00
N ALA A 13 -18.73 -1.20 -2.79
CA ALA A 13 -19.15 -2.40 -2.05
C ALA A 13 -20.25 -3.16 -2.82
N ASP A 14 -21.25 -2.48 -3.34
CA ASP A 14 -22.31 -3.12 -4.13
C ASP A 14 -21.75 -3.77 -5.40
N ALA A 15 -20.86 -3.08 -6.12
CA ALA A 15 -20.19 -3.66 -7.29
C ALA A 15 -19.36 -4.91 -6.94
N ALA A 16 -18.59 -4.87 -5.84
CA ALA A 16 -17.79 -6.00 -5.36
C ALA A 16 -18.65 -7.22 -4.96
N TRP A 17 -19.86 -6.98 -4.42
CA TRP A 17 -20.83 -8.02 -4.10
C TRP A 17 -21.73 -8.42 -5.29
N ASN A 18 -21.39 -7.97 -6.50
CA ASN A 18 -22.20 -8.21 -7.71
C ASN A 18 -23.65 -7.70 -7.56
N ARG A 19 -23.82 -6.59 -6.86
CA ARG A 19 -25.07 -5.84 -6.74
C ARG A 19 -25.01 -4.62 -7.65
N ARG A 20 -26.19 -4.08 -8.01
CA ARG A 20 -26.26 -2.88 -8.83
C ARG A 20 -26.00 -1.64 -7.98
N PRO A 21 -24.89 -0.91 -8.16
CA PRO A 21 -24.63 0.34 -7.46
C PRO A 21 -25.57 1.45 -7.98
N ARG A 22 -25.69 2.54 -7.24
CA ARG A 22 -26.46 3.72 -7.67
C ARG A 22 -25.84 4.39 -8.89
N ARG A 23 -24.52 4.39 -8.99
CA ARG A 23 -23.73 4.80 -10.15
C ARG A 23 -22.52 3.89 -10.29
N THR A 24 -21.87 3.91 -11.45
CA THR A 24 -20.56 3.24 -11.60
C THR A 24 -19.58 3.81 -10.59
N PRO A 25 -18.98 2.99 -9.72
CA PRO A 25 -17.97 3.47 -8.77
C PRO A 25 -16.71 3.92 -9.51
N VAL A 26 -16.07 4.96 -8.98
CA VAL A 26 -14.73 5.36 -9.42
C VAL A 26 -13.72 4.84 -8.40
N TYR A 27 -12.82 3.99 -8.85
CA TYR A 27 -11.81 3.32 -8.05
C TYR A 27 -10.54 3.11 -8.86
N ASP A 28 -9.40 3.41 -8.28
CA ASP A 28 -8.08 3.00 -8.75
C ASP A 28 -7.37 2.24 -7.64
N HIS A 29 -6.65 1.18 -8.01
CA HIS A 29 -5.90 0.37 -7.07
C HIS A 29 -4.72 1.14 -6.48
N ASP A 30 -4.02 1.91 -7.30
CA ASP A 30 -2.96 2.80 -6.89
C ASP A 30 -2.95 4.07 -7.76
N VAL A 31 -2.76 5.21 -7.13
CA VAL A 31 -2.49 6.47 -7.83
C VAL A 31 -1.16 6.99 -7.32
N SER A 32 -0.15 6.97 -8.18
CA SER A 32 1.19 7.39 -7.76
C SER A 32 1.23 8.84 -7.26
N LEU A 33 2.01 9.09 -6.22
CA LEU A 33 2.12 10.42 -5.63
C LEU A 33 2.56 11.47 -6.66
N SER A 34 3.46 11.11 -7.58
CA SER A 34 3.92 12.02 -8.64
C SER A 34 2.78 12.46 -9.58
N VAL A 35 1.81 11.60 -9.84
CA VAL A 35 0.61 11.96 -10.62
C VAL A 35 -0.27 12.90 -9.83
N ILE A 36 -0.51 12.61 -8.55
CA ILE A 36 -1.31 13.50 -7.67
C ILE A 36 -0.65 14.87 -7.57
N GLU A 37 0.67 14.92 -7.35
CA GLU A 37 1.44 16.17 -7.29
C GLU A 37 1.36 16.97 -8.58
N ALA A 38 1.50 16.31 -9.73
CA ALA A 38 1.42 16.96 -11.03
C ALA A 38 0.03 17.55 -11.30
N ILE A 39 -1.04 16.87 -10.88
CA ILE A 39 -2.41 17.31 -11.08
C ILE A 39 -2.78 18.45 -10.11
N THR A 40 -2.38 18.34 -8.85
CA THR A 40 -2.80 19.25 -7.79
C THR A 40 -1.85 20.45 -7.60
N GLY A 41 -0.63 20.37 -8.11
CA GLY A 41 0.43 21.34 -7.87
C GLY A 41 0.93 21.35 -6.42
N THR A 42 0.68 20.29 -5.66
CA THR A 42 1.07 20.19 -4.23
C THR A 42 2.09 19.09 -4.03
N GLU A 43 3.11 19.35 -3.22
CA GLU A 43 4.08 18.34 -2.81
C GLU A 43 3.48 17.40 -1.76
N LEU A 44 3.68 16.08 -1.94
CA LEU A 44 3.20 15.03 -1.06
C LEU A 44 4.31 14.09 -0.60
N ALA A 45 5.26 13.78 -1.48
CA ALA A 45 6.30 12.78 -1.21
C ALA A 45 7.14 13.12 0.04
N GLY A 46 7.54 14.38 0.19
CA GLY A 46 8.26 14.88 1.35
C GLY A 46 7.44 14.78 2.65
N LEU A 47 6.16 15.11 2.58
CA LEU A 47 5.25 15.03 3.72
C LEU A 47 5.04 13.59 4.21
N ARG A 48 4.96 12.62 3.30
CA ARG A 48 4.74 11.21 3.66
C ARG A 48 5.86 10.63 4.53
N THR A 49 7.08 11.12 4.37
CA THR A 49 8.27 10.63 5.08
C THR A 49 8.71 11.53 6.23
N GLY A 50 8.02 12.63 6.46
CA GLY A 50 8.30 13.60 7.52
C GLY A 50 7.84 13.16 8.91
N ASP A 51 7.79 14.11 9.81
CA ASP A 51 7.30 13.88 11.16
C ASP A 51 5.76 13.64 11.21
N ARG A 52 5.20 13.50 12.42
CA ARG A 52 3.75 13.27 12.56
C ARG A 52 2.91 14.40 11.95
N SER A 53 3.33 15.64 12.08
CA SER A 53 2.61 16.81 11.53
C SER A 53 2.65 16.82 10.01
N ASP A 54 3.79 16.48 9.42
CA ASP A 54 3.93 16.36 7.97
C ASP A 54 3.04 15.23 7.43
N ARG A 55 3.04 14.07 8.12
CA ARG A 55 2.20 12.93 7.75
C ARG A 55 0.70 13.22 7.90
N GLU A 56 0.32 14.01 8.91
CA GLU A 56 -1.06 14.49 9.05
C GLU A 56 -1.46 15.37 7.87
N GLU A 57 -0.61 16.32 7.49
CA GLU A 57 -0.83 17.17 6.32
C GLU A 57 -0.85 16.35 5.01
N PHE A 58 0.00 15.30 4.91
CA PHE A 58 -0.04 14.35 3.81
C PHE A 58 -1.43 13.72 3.68
N PHE A 59 -1.96 13.09 4.75
CA PHE A 59 -3.25 12.40 4.68
C PHE A 59 -4.40 13.37 4.42
N ARG A 60 -4.34 14.57 4.96
CA ARG A 60 -5.33 15.62 4.69
C ARG A 60 -5.39 15.98 3.20
N ARG A 61 -4.26 16.13 2.54
CA ARG A 61 -4.19 16.43 1.09
C ARG A 61 -4.51 15.21 0.25
N TYR A 62 -3.98 14.07 0.62
CA TYR A 62 -4.14 12.81 -0.09
C TYR A 62 -5.61 12.37 -0.17
N THR A 63 -6.31 12.33 0.94
CA THR A 63 -7.73 11.96 0.98
C THR A 63 -8.61 12.97 0.26
N ARG A 64 -8.25 14.26 0.37
CA ARG A 64 -8.92 15.33 -0.36
C ARG A 64 -8.83 15.17 -1.87
N PHE A 65 -7.69 14.75 -2.41
CA PHE A 65 -7.55 14.45 -3.83
C PHE A 65 -8.61 13.45 -4.30
N PHE A 66 -8.74 12.32 -3.65
CA PHE A 66 -9.75 11.32 -4.04
C PHE A 66 -11.15 11.88 -4.02
N ARG A 67 -11.50 12.64 -3.00
CA ARG A 67 -12.82 13.31 -2.93
C ARG A 67 -13.02 14.28 -4.09
N ASP A 68 -12.08 15.17 -4.32
CA ASP A 68 -12.21 16.28 -5.28
C ASP A 68 -12.21 15.78 -6.74
N TYR A 69 -11.63 14.59 -6.99
CA TYR A 69 -11.62 13.94 -8.30
C TYR A 69 -12.71 12.87 -8.48
N GLY A 70 -13.68 12.80 -7.56
CA GLY A 70 -14.92 12.04 -7.71
C GLY A 70 -14.79 10.55 -7.42
N TYR A 71 -13.72 10.13 -6.71
CA TYR A 71 -13.59 8.76 -6.23
C TYR A 71 -14.63 8.46 -5.14
N ASP A 72 -15.03 7.19 -5.04
CA ASP A 72 -15.90 6.69 -3.97
C ASP A 72 -15.11 6.22 -2.74
N THR A 73 -13.81 5.94 -2.93
CA THR A 73 -12.92 5.39 -1.91
C THR A 73 -11.56 6.07 -1.96
N VAL A 74 -10.82 5.98 -0.88
CA VAL A 74 -9.39 6.33 -0.83
C VAL A 74 -8.61 5.02 -0.85
N THR A 75 -7.72 4.84 -1.82
CA THR A 75 -6.80 3.70 -1.83
C THR A 75 -5.55 4.05 -1.04
N PHE A 76 -5.15 3.18 -0.13
CA PHE A 76 -3.89 3.33 0.61
C PHE A 76 -3.32 1.96 0.94
N GLU A 77 -2.11 1.70 0.44
CA GLU A 77 -1.38 0.48 0.74
C GLU A 77 -0.14 0.76 1.57
N ALA A 78 0.00 -0.01 2.64
CA ALA A 78 1.17 -0.06 3.49
C ALA A 78 1.99 -1.28 3.07
N LEU A 79 3.07 -1.08 2.30
CA LEU A 79 3.84 -2.17 1.72
C LEU A 79 4.57 -2.97 2.80
N ILE A 80 4.14 -4.21 3.04
CA ILE A 80 4.80 -5.11 4.00
C ILE A 80 6.24 -5.41 3.59
N SER A 81 6.52 -5.47 2.30
CA SER A 81 7.89 -5.66 1.79
C SER A 81 8.86 -4.60 2.34
N SER A 82 8.41 -3.37 2.58
CA SER A 82 9.24 -2.28 3.09
C SER A 82 9.80 -2.51 4.49
N VAL A 83 9.21 -3.41 5.27
CA VAL A 83 9.65 -3.75 6.64
C VAL A 83 10.35 -5.11 6.74
N LEU A 84 10.42 -5.84 5.64
CA LEU A 84 11.11 -7.13 5.59
C LEU A 84 12.64 -6.92 5.65
N PRO A 85 13.34 -7.53 6.60
CA PRO A 85 14.80 -7.46 6.64
C PRO A 85 15.43 -7.99 5.35
N GLY A 86 16.37 -7.22 4.79
CA GLY A 86 17.05 -7.60 3.55
C GLY A 86 16.20 -7.56 2.28
N ASN A 87 15.09 -6.82 2.30
CA ASN A 87 14.24 -6.56 1.15
C ASN A 87 14.96 -5.80 0.03
N GLY A 88 14.34 -5.72 -1.13
CA GLY A 88 14.76 -4.88 -2.25
C GLY A 88 15.21 -5.63 -3.48
N ALA A 89 15.22 -6.96 -3.48
CA ALA A 89 15.59 -7.74 -4.65
C ALA A 89 14.56 -7.60 -5.80
N LEU A 90 13.30 -7.37 -5.46
CA LEU A 90 12.25 -7.19 -6.46
C LEU A 90 12.23 -5.76 -7.04
N TYR A 91 12.44 -4.75 -6.21
CA TYR A 91 12.19 -3.36 -6.60
C TYR A 91 13.46 -2.52 -6.81
N PHE A 92 14.62 -2.94 -6.28
CA PHE A 92 15.81 -2.08 -6.24
C PHE A 92 17.06 -2.73 -6.84
N ASP A 93 16.91 -3.83 -7.59
CA ASP A 93 18.02 -4.57 -8.21
C ASP A 93 19.14 -4.91 -7.20
N ARG A 94 18.72 -5.36 -6.01
CA ARG A 94 19.62 -5.80 -4.93
C ARG A 94 19.64 -7.32 -4.87
N PRO A 95 20.77 -7.94 -4.50
CA PRO A 95 20.77 -9.36 -4.24
C PRO A 95 19.85 -9.68 -3.06
N GLY A 96 19.11 -10.77 -3.15
CA GLY A 96 18.31 -11.27 -2.05
C GLY A 96 19.17 -11.61 -0.83
N SER A 97 18.58 -11.51 0.34
CA SER A 97 19.24 -11.78 1.64
C SER A 97 19.08 -13.23 2.10
N LEU A 98 18.06 -13.95 1.59
CA LEU A 98 17.74 -15.31 1.97
C LEU A 98 18.17 -16.26 0.85
N LYS A 99 19.23 -17.05 1.07
CA LYS A 99 19.86 -17.89 0.05
C LYS A 99 19.99 -19.36 0.45
N SER A 100 19.69 -19.70 1.69
CA SER A 100 19.87 -21.03 2.23
C SER A 100 18.86 -21.33 3.32
N ARG A 101 18.72 -22.61 3.67
CA ARG A 101 17.90 -23.06 4.81
C ARG A 101 18.36 -22.40 6.11
N ALA A 102 19.65 -22.20 6.30
CA ALA A 102 20.18 -21.53 7.48
C ALA A 102 19.71 -20.06 7.57
N ASP A 103 19.68 -19.35 6.44
CA ASP A 103 19.15 -17.98 6.39
C ASP A 103 17.66 -17.95 6.70
N PHE A 104 16.91 -18.91 6.17
CA PHE A 104 15.48 -19.05 6.43
C PHE A 104 15.20 -19.30 7.91
N GLU A 105 15.94 -20.22 8.55
CA GLU A 105 15.78 -20.54 9.98
C GLU A 105 16.17 -19.37 10.88
N ALA A 106 17.16 -18.57 10.47
CA ALA A 106 17.62 -17.39 11.20
C ALA A 106 16.74 -16.14 10.95
N TYR A 107 15.85 -16.18 9.97
CA TYR A 107 15.07 -15.02 9.60
C TYR A 107 14.03 -14.68 10.70
N PRO A 108 13.82 -13.39 11.04
CA PRO A 108 13.01 -12.99 12.19
C PRO A 108 11.51 -13.02 11.88
N TRP A 109 10.97 -14.15 11.46
CA TRP A 109 9.56 -14.32 11.04
C TRP A 109 8.55 -13.83 12.06
N GLN A 110 8.83 -14.02 13.36
CA GLN A 110 7.91 -13.68 14.45
C GLN A 110 7.82 -12.16 14.70
N GLU A 111 8.78 -11.39 14.22
CA GLU A 111 8.83 -9.94 14.43
C GLU A 111 8.14 -9.14 13.32
N LEU A 112 7.81 -9.77 12.20
CA LEU A 112 7.38 -9.06 10.99
C LEU A 112 6.07 -8.29 11.20
N ALA A 113 5.12 -8.87 11.94
CA ALA A 113 3.87 -8.22 12.25
C ALA A 113 4.09 -6.97 13.11
N ASP A 114 4.92 -7.08 14.15
CA ASP A 114 5.21 -5.96 15.06
C ASP A 114 5.92 -4.83 14.29
N ARG A 115 6.91 -5.15 13.46
CA ARG A 115 7.60 -4.18 12.59
C ARG A 115 6.65 -3.45 11.65
N PHE A 116 5.67 -4.17 11.09
CA PHE A 116 4.66 -3.58 10.23
C PHE A 116 3.78 -2.59 11.00
N PHE A 117 3.27 -2.98 12.15
CA PHE A 117 2.44 -2.12 12.97
C PHE A 117 3.21 -0.93 13.54
N GLU A 118 4.43 -1.11 14.01
CA GLU A 118 5.31 -0.01 14.43
C GLU A 118 5.49 1.03 13.32
N ARG A 119 5.66 0.57 12.08
CA ARG A 119 5.88 1.45 10.94
C ARG A 119 4.63 2.21 10.49
N TYR A 120 3.46 1.55 10.50
CA TYR A 120 2.29 2.03 9.79
C TYR A 120 1.07 2.36 10.65
N SER A 121 1.04 2.07 11.95
CA SER A 121 -0.13 2.35 12.81
C SER A 121 -0.55 3.80 12.74
N VAL A 122 0.40 4.72 12.82
CA VAL A 122 0.14 6.16 12.74
C VAL A 122 -0.44 6.56 11.38
N ASP A 123 0.00 5.92 10.28
CA ASP A 123 -0.54 6.20 8.95
C ASP A 123 -2.02 5.80 8.86
N PHE A 124 -2.38 4.64 9.41
CA PHE A 124 -3.77 4.19 9.43
C PHE A 124 -4.66 5.04 10.34
N GLU A 125 -4.14 5.50 11.48
CA GLU A 125 -4.84 6.44 12.35
C GLU A 125 -5.13 7.74 11.60
N LEU A 126 -4.11 8.37 11.02
CA LEU A 126 -4.24 9.63 10.29
C LEU A 126 -5.13 9.51 9.05
N LEU A 127 -5.04 8.39 8.33
CA LEU A 127 -5.95 8.10 7.22
C LEU A 127 -7.40 8.06 7.69
N ALA A 128 -7.67 7.40 8.81
CA ALA A 128 -9.02 7.31 9.38
C ALA A 128 -9.54 8.68 9.86
N GLU A 129 -8.69 9.48 10.51
CA GLU A 129 -9.02 10.81 11.01
C GLU A 129 -9.38 11.79 9.88
N HIS A 130 -8.70 11.68 8.74
CA HIS A 130 -8.91 12.57 7.58
C HIS A 130 -9.79 11.99 6.49
N MET A 131 -10.50 10.89 6.76
CA MET A 131 -11.39 10.27 5.78
C MET A 131 -12.58 11.17 5.46
N PRO A 132 -12.79 11.58 4.19
CA PRO A 132 -13.93 12.42 3.83
C PRO A 132 -15.27 11.71 4.06
N PRO A 133 -16.34 12.45 4.39
CA PRO A 133 -17.66 11.88 4.57
C PRO A 133 -18.13 11.06 3.34
N GLY A 134 -18.69 9.89 3.59
CA GLY A 134 -19.15 8.97 2.54
C GLY A 134 -18.08 8.06 1.95
N MET A 135 -16.79 8.37 2.15
CA MET A 135 -15.68 7.55 1.68
C MET A 135 -15.26 6.48 2.70
N LYS A 136 -14.56 5.47 2.21
CA LYS A 136 -13.86 4.44 2.99
C LYS A 136 -12.49 4.20 2.37
N ALA A 137 -11.55 3.76 3.19
CA ALA A 137 -10.29 3.29 2.68
C ALA A 137 -10.43 1.89 2.05
N VAL A 138 -9.71 1.69 0.96
CA VAL A 138 -9.47 0.38 0.35
C VAL A 138 -7.96 0.20 0.27
N GLY A 139 -7.47 -0.93 0.73
CA GLY A 139 -6.04 -1.21 0.72
C GLY A 139 -5.71 -2.35 1.68
N GLY A 140 -4.44 -2.49 1.98
CA GLY A 140 -3.94 -3.57 2.81
C GLY A 140 -2.42 -3.52 2.96
N PRO A 141 -1.80 -4.68 3.25
CA PRO A 141 -0.35 -4.78 3.39
C PRO A 141 0.41 -4.70 2.04
N GLY A 142 -0.28 -4.43 0.94
CA GLY A 142 0.28 -4.30 -0.40
C GLY A 142 0.61 -5.65 -1.02
N ASN A 143 1.88 -5.98 -1.05
CA ASN A 143 2.41 -7.16 -1.74
C ASN A 143 1.78 -8.49 -1.35
N GLY A 144 1.62 -9.36 -2.34
CA GLY A 144 1.30 -10.77 -2.11
C GLY A 144 2.48 -11.55 -1.53
N VAL A 145 2.17 -12.75 -1.00
CA VAL A 145 3.21 -13.62 -0.39
C VAL A 145 4.35 -13.90 -1.35
N PHE A 146 4.05 -14.21 -2.61
CA PHE A 146 5.06 -14.52 -3.62
C PHE A 146 5.97 -13.33 -3.92
N GLU A 147 5.41 -12.13 -4.00
CA GLU A 147 6.17 -10.88 -4.20
C GLU A 147 7.09 -10.61 -2.99
N CYS A 148 6.62 -10.84 -1.77
CA CYS A 148 7.44 -10.74 -0.57
C CYS A 148 8.62 -11.72 -0.61
N VAL A 149 8.38 -12.96 -1.01
CA VAL A 149 9.44 -13.97 -1.18
C VAL A 149 10.44 -13.52 -2.24
N GLN A 150 9.97 -13.07 -3.41
CA GLN A 150 10.86 -12.54 -4.45
C GLN A 150 11.69 -11.34 -3.96
N ASP A 151 11.14 -10.51 -3.09
CA ASP A 151 11.81 -9.31 -2.61
C ASP A 151 12.94 -9.60 -1.60
N ILE A 152 12.84 -10.69 -0.85
CA ILE A 152 13.87 -11.12 0.11
C ILE A 152 14.83 -12.18 -0.44
N VAL A 153 14.43 -12.94 -1.45
CA VAL A 153 15.24 -14.03 -2.04
C VAL A 153 15.90 -13.58 -3.35
N GLY A 154 15.18 -12.85 -4.18
CA GLY A 154 15.53 -12.59 -5.58
C GLY A 154 14.99 -13.68 -6.51
N TYR A 155 14.62 -13.30 -7.73
CA TYR A 155 13.98 -14.23 -8.67
C TYR A 155 14.89 -15.38 -9.10
N ASP A 156 16.13 -15.06 -9.46
CA ASP A 156 17.08 -16.08 -9.93
C ASP A 156 17.42 -17.07 -8.81
N GLU A 157 17.69 -16.57 -7.61
CA GLU A 157 17.98 -17.40 -6.44
C GLU A 157 16.80 -18.30 -6.09
N LEU A 158 15.57 -17.75 -6.16
CA LEU A 158 14.36 -18.54 -5.94
C LEU A 158 14.24 -19.72 -6.93
N CYS A 159 14.63 -19.52 -8.20
CA CYS A 159 14.66 -20.60 -9.18
C CYS A 159 15.68 -21.68 -8.82
N TYR A 160 16.87 -21.29 -8.35
CA TYR A 160 17.89 -22.25 -7.91
C TYR A 160 17.48 -23.00 -6.65
N ILE A 161 17.01 -22.30 -5.63
CA ILE A 161 16.51 -22.91 -4.39
C ILE A 161 15.40 -23.93 -4.70
N ARG A 162 14.47 -23.56 -5.57
CA ARG A 162 13.38 -24.44 -5.98
C ARG A 162 13.86 -25.74 -6.63
N ALA A 163 14.99 -25.70 -7.33
CA ALA A 163 15.60 -26.87 -7.97
C ALA A 163 16.44 -27.72 -7.01
N ASP A 164 17.21 -27.05 -6.14
CA ASP A 164 18.22 -27.70 -5.29
C ASP A 164 17.67 -28.13 -3.91
N ASP A 165 16.73 -27.37 -3.34
CA ASP A 165 16.08 -27.66 -2.06
C ASP A 165 14.57 -27.33 -2.15
N PRO A 166 13.77 -28.17 -2.83
CA PRO A 166 12.35 -27.91 -3.08
C PRO A 166 11.48 -27.86 -1.82
N ASP A 167 12.03 -28.29 -0.69
CA ASP A 167 11.35 -28.30 0.62
C ASP A 167 11.65 -27.03 1.45
N LEU A 168 12.50 -26.12 0.95
CA LEU A 168 12.72 -24.81 1.53
C LEU A 168 11.64 -23.83 1.09
#